data_e27bdfb165771ed3ef4189c745283c65
#
_entry.id   e27bdfb165771ed3ef4189c745283c65
#
_cell.length_a   1.000
_cell.length_b   1.000
_cell.length_c   1.000
_cell.angle_alpha   90.00
_cell.angle_beta   90.00
_cell.angle_gamma   90.00
#
_symmetry.space_group_name_H-M   'P 1'
#
loop_
_entity.id
_entity.type
_entity.pdbx_description
1 polymer ?
#
loop_
_entity_poly.entity_id
_entity_poly.type
_entity_poly.pdbx_seq_one_letter_code
_entity_poly.pdbx_strand_id
1 'polypeptide(L)'
;MDLLQVLCQDKITRRETLAFQRRLTRPKFEQQVTLEEFDFTASSKLPAAQIRDLGALRRLHSGESVILFGPVGVGKTHVAQALGHLAVRQGAHVRFAKTSRSLADLAGSHADSTWDKRIRELVRPDVLILDDFAMRRLGASQADDLYERGGSGRAGP
;
A
#
# COMPACT_ATOMS: atom_id res chain seq x y z
N MET A 1 1.08 14.11 39.60
CA MET A 1 1.57 13.30 38.48
C MET A 1 2.83 12.61 38.97
N ASP A 2 2.81 11.29 39.04
CA ASP A 2 3.92 10.52 39.60
C ASP A 2 5.06 10.45 38.57
N LEU A 3 6.32 10.64 38.98
CA LEU A 3 7.51 10.61 38.14
C LEU A 3 7.58 9.28 37.33
N LEU A 4 7.12 8.18 37.91
CA LEU A 4 7.02 6.88 37.28
C LEU A 4 6.03 6.87 36.11
N GLN A 5 4.91 7.57 36.20
CA GLN A 5 3.94 7.69 35.11
C GLN A 5 4.52 8.46 33.94
N VAL A 6 5.26 9.53 34.18
CA VAL A 6 5.92 10.32 33.12
C VAL A 6 6.97 9.48 32.41
N LEU A 7 7.82 8.74 33.14
CA LEU A 7 8.84 7.88 32.57
C LEU A 7 8.27 6.70 31.77
N CYS A 8 7.15 6.12 32.24
CA CYS A 8 6.46 5.07 31.50
C CYS A 8 5.82 5.60 30.22
N GLN A 9 5.19 6.77 30.29
CA GLN A 9 4.58 7.42 29.12
C GLN A 9 5.63 7.76 28.07
N ASP A 10 6.77 8.32 28.47
CA ASP A 10 7.90 8.60 27.57
C ASP A 10 8.42 7.35 26.85
N LYS A 11 8.58 6.25 27.59
CA LYS A 11 9.02 4.97 27.00
C LYS A 11 8.00 4.40 26.02
N ILE A 12 6.72 4.49 26.32
CA ILE A 12 5.63 4.03 25.44
C ILE A 12 5.66 4.87 24.16
N THR A 13 5.62 6.19 24.29
CA THR A 13 5.64 7.13 23.15
C THR A 13 6.87 6.92 22.26
N ARG A 14 8.04 6.73 22.86
CA ARG A 14 9.28 6.48 22.10
C ARG A 14 9.25 5.14 21.37
N ARG A 15 8.70 4.08 21.98
CA ARG A 15 8.52 2.78 21.31
C ARG A 15 7.54 2.85 20.16
N GLU A 16 6.43 3.55 20.33
CA GLU A 16 5.42 3.78 19.30
C GLU A 16 6.00 4.59 18.13
N THR A 17 6.74 5.65 18.43
CA THR A 17 7.43 6.47 17.40
C THR A 17 8.44 5.64 16.60
N LEU A 18 9.26 4.84 17.26
CA LEU A 18 10.22 3.97 16.59
C LEU A 18 9.55 2.86 15.77
N ALA A 19 8.47 2.29 16.29
CA ALA A 19 7.69 1.29 15.56
C ALA A 19 7.02 1.92 14.32
N PHE A 20 6.49 3.13 14.45
CA PHE A 20 5.92 3.91 13.36
C PHE A 20 6.96 4.24 12.29
N GLN A 21 8.13 4.76 12.67
CA GLN A 21 9.20 5.03 11.72
C GLN A 21 9.67 3.77 10.99
N ARG A 22 9.79 2.64 11.69
CA ARG A 22 10.10 1.34 11.04
C ARG A 22 9.02 0.88 10.08
N ARG A 23 7.75 1.17 10.36
CA ARG A 23 6.64 0.89 9.44
C ARG A 23 6.69 1.77 8.20
N LEU A 24 7.07 3.05 8.33
CA LEU A 24 7.24 3.99 7.22
C LEU A 24 8.40 3.63 6.29
N THR A 25 9.50 3.10 6.83
CA THR A 25 10.66 2.74 6.00
C THR A 25 10.48 1.44 5.21
N ARG A 26 9.58 0.55 5.65
CA ARG A 26 9.29 -0.72 4.96
C ARG A 26 8.61 -0.57 3.59
N PRO A 27 7.62 0.32 3.40
CA PRO A 27 6.92 0.48 2.13
C PRO A 27 7.81 0.99 1.00
N LYS A 28 8.96 1.60 1.28
CA LYS A 28 9.84 2.24 0.28
C LYS A 28 9.09 3.23 -0.60
N PHE A 29 8.25 4.06 0.02
CA PHE A 29 7.59 5.15 -0.70
C PHE A 29 8.63 6.06 -1.36
N GLU A 30 8.34 6.49 -2.58
CA GLU A 30 9.23 7.40 -3.32
C GLU A 30 9.15 8.82 -2.76
N GLN A 31 8.02 9.18 -2.17
CA GLN A 31 7.77 10.51 -1.61
C GLN A 31 7.07 10.39 -0.25
N GLN A 32 7.41 11.31 0.65
CA GLN A 32 6.66 11.50 1.89
C GLN A 32 5.53 12.49 1.60
N VAL A 33 4.34 11.98 1.38
CA VAL A 33 3.16 12.75 1.04
C VAL A 33 2.02 12.40 1.97
N THR A 34 1.21 13.41 2.31
CA THR A 34 0.03 13.24 3.14
C THR A 34 -1.23 13.65 2.38
N LEU A 35 -2.37 13.08 2.73
CA LEU A 35 -3.65 13.49 2.14
C LEU A 35 -4.05 14.89 2.56
N GLU A 36 -3.59 15.34 3.72
CA GLU A 36 -3.83 16.66 4.27
C GLU A 36 -3.13 17.75 3.46
N GLU A 37 -1.95 17.46 2.93
CA GLU A 37 -1.16 18.39 2.10
C GLU A 37 -1.50 18.27 0.61
N PHE A 38 -2.41 17.35 0.25
CA PHE A 38 -2.75 17.11 -1.13
C PHE A 38 -3.62 18.25 -1.68
N ASP A 39 -3.11 18.93 -2.71
CA ASP A 39 -3.87 19.97 -3.39
C ASP A 39 -4.89 19.38 -4.37
N PHE A 40 -6.13 19.25 -3.90
CA PHE A 40 -7.26 18.77 -4.71
C PHE A 40 -7.66 19.76 -5.82
N THR A 41 -7.14 21.00 -5.79
CA THR A 41 -7.45 22.00 -6.80
C THR A 41 -6.49 21.96 -7.99
N ALA A 42 -5.31 21.34 -7.81
CA ALA A 42 -4.28 21.21 -8.84
C ALA A 42 -4.78 20.45 -10.10
N SER A 43 -5.82 19.65 -9.99
CA SER A 43 -6.46 19.00 -11.12
C SER A 43 -7.96 18.87 -10.91
N SER A 44 -8.74 19.54 -11.76
CA SER A 44 -10.22 19.36 -11.79
C SER A 44 -10.69 17.95 -12.14
N LYS A 45 -9.78 17.09 -12.60
CA LYS A 45 -10.06 15.70 -12.96
C LYS A 45 -9.95 14.74 -11.78
N LEU A 46 -9.48 15.20 -10.61
CA LEU A 46 -9.38 14.35 -9.42
C LEU A 46 -10.72 14.35 -8.67
N PRO A 47 -11.30 13.18 -8.42
CA PRO A 47 -12.56 13.06 -7.67
C PRO A 47 -12.28 13.21 -6.16
N ALA A 48 -12.15 14.45 -5.69
CA ALA A 48 -11.76 14.78 -4.31
C ALA A 48 -12.64 14.09 -3.25
N ALA A 49 -13.96 13.99 -3.49
CA ALA A 49 -14.90 13.33 -2.57
C ALA A 49 -14.58 11.83 -2.44
N GLN A 50 -14.31 11.15 -3.56
CA GLN A 50 -13.96 9.74 -3.57
C GLN A 50 -12.61 9.48 -2.89
N ILE A 51 -11.62 10.34 -3.12
CA ILE A 51 -10.30 10.22 -2.48
C ILE A 51 -10.41 10.41 -0.97
N ARG A 52 -11.22 11.37 -0.50
CA ARG A 52 -11.49 11.55 0.94
C ARG A 52 -12.22 10.35 1.55
N ASP A 53 -13.16 9.74 0.82
CA ASP A 53 -13.84 8.51 1.26
C ASP A 53 -12.84 7.34 1.38
N LEU A 54 -11.93 7.20 0.42
CA LEU A 54 -10.83 6.23 0.51
C LEU A 54 -9.93 6.50 1.73
N GLY A 55 -9.73 7.76 2.09
CA GLY A 55 -8.98 8.17 3.28
C GLY A 55 -9.58 7.69 4.60
N ALA A 56 -10.88 7.38 4.65
CA ALA A 56 -11.49 6.73 5.81
C ALA A 56 -11.03 5.29 6.03
N LEU A 57 -10.31 4.68 5.07
CA LEU A 57 -9.73 3.34 5.08
C LEU A 57 -10.72 2.20 5.42
N ARG A 58 -12.02 2.43 5.27
CA ARG A 58 -13.05 1.39 5.50
C ARG A 58 -12.82 0.15 4.65
N ARG A 59 -12.36 0.35 3.40
CA ARG A 59 -12.08 -0.71 2.44
C ARG A 59 -10.89 -1.60 2.85
N LEU A 60 -9.98 -1.07 3.65
CA LEU A 60 -8.89 -1.86 4.23
C LEU A 60 -9.42 -2.98 5.13
N HIS A 61 -10.43 -2.70 5.92
CA HIS A 61 -11.04 -3.67 6.84
C HIS A 61 -11.93 -4.69 6.12
N SER A 62 -12.55 -4.29 4.99
CA SER A 62 -13.37 -5.20 4.16
C SER A 62 -12.54 -6.04 3.17
N GLY A 63 -11.23 -5.78 3.06
CA GLY A 63 -10.36 -6.49 2.12
C GLY A 63 -10.63 -6.16 0.65
N GLU A 64 -11.25 -5.02 0.38
CA GLU A 64 -11.60 -4.59 -0.97
C GLU A 64 -10.39 -4.05 -1.73
N SER A 65 -10.34 -4.35 -3.03
CA SER A 65 -9.34 -3.77 -3.94
C SER A 65 -9.81 -2.42 -4.50
N VAL A 66 -8.88 -1.49 -4.65
CA VAL A 66 -9.10 -0.17 -5.24
C VAL A 66 -8.20 0.01 -6.44
N ILE A 67 -8.78 0.43 -7.57
CA ILE A 67 -8.03 0.76 -8.78
C ILE A 67 -8.12 2.26 -9.03
N LEU A 68 -6.95 2.92 -9.08
CA LEU A 68 -6.82 4.33 -9.46
C LEU A 68 -6.44 4.40 -10.95
N PHE A 69 -7.38 4.83 -11.78
CA PHE A 69 -7.14 4.99 -13.22
C PHE A 69 -7.33 6.43 -13.68
N GLY A 70 -6.72 6.79 -14.80
CA GLY A 70 -6.79 8.14 -15.35
C GLY A 70 -5.54 8.52 -16.15
N PRO A 71 -5.51 9.71 -16.78
CA PRO A 71 -4.38 10.18 -17.57
C PRO A 71 -3.06 10.21 -16.79
N VAL A 72 -1.94 10.24 -17.52
CA VAL A 72 -0.61 10.45 -16.91
C VAL A 72 -0.54 11.85 -16.32
N GLY A 73 0.15 12.00 -15.19
CA GLY A 73 0.39 13.30 -14.56
C GLY A 73 -0.73 13.83 -13.65
N VAL A 74 -1.88 13.14 -13.52
CA VAL A 74 -2.99 13.58 -12.65
C VAL A 74 -2.78 13.28 -11.15
N GLY A 75 -1.63 12.75 -10.75
CA GLY A 75 -1.32 12.51 -9.32
C GLY A 75 -1.76 11.16 -8.76
N LYS A 76 -2.07 10.14 -9.58
CA LYS A 76 -2.48 8.80 -9.10
C LYS A 76 -1.49 8.18 -8.11
N THR A 77 -0.22 8.17 -8.46
CA THR A 77 0.86 7.64 -7.61
C THR A 77 0.95 8.41 -6.29
N HIS A 78 0.80 9.72 -6.35
CA HIS A 78 0.79 10.58 -5.17
C HIS A 78 -0.38 10.23 -4.23
N VAL A 79 -1.60 10.10 -4.76
CA VAL A 79 -2.78 9.67 -3.99
C VAL A 79 -2.57 8.29 -3.39
N ALA A 80 -2.06 7.33 -4.17
CA ALA A 80 -1.80 5.98 -3.68
C ALA A 80 -0.79 5.96 -2.52
N GLN A 81 0.29 6.75 -2.63
CA GLN A 81 1.28 6.87 -1.56
C GLN A 81 0.71 7.58 -0.33
N ALA A 82 -0.07 8.65 -0.50
CA ALA A 82 -0.72 9.34 0.62
C ALA A 82 -1.69 8.44 1.39
N LEU A 83 -2.49 7.63 0.69
CA LEU A 83 -3.35 6.60 1.30
C LEU A 83 -2.51 5.54 2.02
N GLY A 84 -1.39 5.13 1.44
CA GLY A 84 -0.45 4.21 2.06
C GLY A 84 0.15 4.76 3.36
N HIS A 85 0.57 6.03 3.36
CA HIS A 85 1.05 6.71 4.57
C HIS A 85 -0.03 6.78 5.65
N LEU A 86 -1.28 7.07 5.26
CA LEU A 86 -2.39 7.11 6.17
C LEU A 86 -2.66 5.72 6.79
N ALA A 87 -2.62 4.65 5.98
CA ALA A 87 -2.76 3.28 6.46
C ALA A 87 -1.64 2.91 7.45
N VAL A 88 -0.38 3.29 7.17
CA VAL A 88 0.73 3.09 8.11
C VAL A 88 0.49 3.83 9.42
N ARG A 89 -0.02 5.06 9.38
CA ARG A 89 -0.38 5.82 10.61
C ARG A 89 -1.45 5.11 11.44
N GLN A 90 -2.37 4.39 10.79
CA GLN A 90 -3.37 3.56 11.47
C GLN A 90 -2.85 2.18 11.90
N GLY A 91 -1.57 1.92 11.70
CA GLY A 91 -0.90 0.69 12.16
C GLY A 91 -0.85 -0.43 11.14
N ALA A 92 -1.39 -0.24 9.93
CA ALA A 92 -1.35 -1.24 8.88
C ALA A 92 0.08 -1.49 8.38
N HIS A 93 0.35 -2.73 8.00
CA HIS A 93 1.57 -3.10 7.31
C HIS A 93 1.38 -2.89 5.80
N VAL A 94 2.04 -1.87 5.25
CA VAL A 94 1.91 -1.47 3.85
C VAL A 94 3.15 -1.88 3.06
N ARG A 95 2.97 -2.31 1.82
CA ARG A 95 4.02 -2.50 0.82
C ARG A 95 3.69 -1.70 -0.41
N PHE A 96 4.62 -0.87 -0.84
CA PHE A 96 4.59 -0.17 -2.12
C PHE A 96 5.56 -0.84 -3.08
N ALA A 97 5.13 -1.13 -4.30
CA ALA A 97 5.96 -1.75 -5.32
C ALA A 97 5.53 -1.31 -6.72
N LYS A 98 6.51 -1.24 -7.63
CA LYS A 98 6.21 -1.08 -9.06
C LYS A 98 5.82 -2.44 -9.63
N THR A 99 4.71 -2.46 -10.36
CA THR A 99 4.16 -3.70 -10.95
C THR A 99 5.18 -4.41 -11.82
N SER A 100 5.88 -3.67 -12.69
CA SER A 100 6.89 -4.25 -13.60
C SER A 100 8.00 -4.99 -12.85
N ARG A 101 8.45 -4.45 -11.72
CA ARG A 101 9.49 -5.07 -10.89
C ARG A 101 8.96 -6.31 -10.17
N SER A 102 7.77 -6.22 -9.60
CA SER A 102 7.14 -7.36 -8.90
C SER A 102 6.91 -8.53 -9.85
N LEU A 103 6.48 -8.25 -11.09
CA LEU A 103 6.29 -9.29 -12.12
C LEU A 103 7.61 -9.89 -12.57
N ALA A 104 8.66 -9.09 -12.74
CA ALA A 104 9.99 -9.60 -13.08
C ALA A 104 10.55 -10.51 -11.98
N ASP A 105 10.40 -10.12 -10.71
CA ASP A 105 10.80 -10.92 -9.55
C ASP A 105 10.03 -12.25 -9.49
N LEU A 106 8.72 -12.24 -9.80
CA LEU A 106 7.89 -13.44 -9.86
C LEU A 106 8.28 -14.34 -11.04
N ALA A 107 8.47 -13.77 -12.23
CA ALA A 107 8.88 -14.55 -13.42
C ALA A 107 10.23 -15.25 -13.19
N GLY A 108 11.20 -14.56 -12.57
CA GLY A 108 12.48 -15.16 -12.21
C GLY A 108 12.36 -16.31 -11.21
N SER A 109 11.37 -16.23 -10.30
CA SER A 109 11.18 -17.23 -9.24
C SER A 109 10.58 -18.56 -9.72
N HIS A 110 10.05 -18.63 -10.94
CA HIS A 110 9.65 -19.91 -11.55
C HIS A 110 10.88 -20.79 -11.86
N ALA A 111 12.00 -20.18 -12.26
CA ALA A 111 13.21 -20.90 -12.61
C ALA A 111 13.91 -21.54 -11.39
N ASP A 112 13.81 -20.91 -10.22
CA ASP A 112 14.45 -21.37 -8.97
C ASP A 112 13.48 -22.02 -7.97
N SER A 113 12.24 -22.31 -8.39
CA SER A 113 11.19 -22.93 -7.58
C SER A 113 10.82 -22.15 -6.30
N THR A 114 11.10 -20.83 -6.26
CA THR A 114 10.77 -19.97 -5.10
C THR A 114 9.48 -19.19 -5.28
N TRP A 115 8.72 -19.42 -6.34
CA TRP A 115 7.54 -18.68 -6.73
C TRP A 115 6.48 -18.58 -5.60
N ASP A 116 6.12 -19.72 -4.99
CA ASP A 116 5.16 -19.73 -3.87
C ASP A 116 5.60 -18.89 -2.67
N LYS A 117 6.89 -18.88 -2.38
CA LYS A 117 7.46 -18.04 -1.32
C LYS A 117 7.34 -16.55 -1.70
N ARG A 118 7.67 -16.19 -2.94
CA ARG A 118 7.61 -14.79 -3.42
C ARG A 118 6.20 -14.25 -3.43
N ILE A 119 5.22 -15.04 -3.88
CA ILE A 119 3.80 -14.65 -3.83
C ILE A 119 3.35 -14.42 -2.39
N ARG A 120 3.65 -15.36 -1.48
CA ARG A 120 3.29 -15.18 -0.06
C ARG A 120 3.92 -13.91 0.54
N GLU A 121 5.16 -13.59 0.21
CA GLU A 121 5.83 -12.38 0.64
C GLU A 121 5.18 -11.11 0.03
N LEU A 122 4.69 -11.19 -1.21
CA LEU A 122 4.04 -10.07 -1.90
C LEU A 122 2.67 -9.75 -1.28
N VAL A 123 1.87 -10.76 -0.96
CA VAL A 123 0.49 -10.60 -0.44
C VAL A 123 0.40 -10.57 1.09
N ARG A 124 1.50 -10.74 1.79
CA ARG A 124 1.54 -10.72 3.27
C ARG A 124 1.14 -9.39 3.92
N PRO A 125 1.46 -8.21 3.33
CA PRO A 125 1.04 -6.92 3.88
C PRO A 125 -0.48 -6.79 3.96
N ASP A 126 -0.96 -5.96 4.90
CA ASP A 126 -2.39 -5.61 5.00
C ASP A 126 -2.83 -4.79 3.80
N VAL A 127 -1.91 -3.97 3.26
CA VAL A 127 -2.12 -3.17 2.04
C VAL A 127 -0.96 -3.40 1.08
N LEU A 128 -1.27 -3.81 -0.14
CA LEU A 128 -0.33 -3.85 -1.24
C LEU A 128 -0.70 -2.75 -2.26
N ILE A 129 0.23 -1.83 -2.49
CA ILE A 129 0.10 -0.79 -3.51
C ILE A 129 0.98 -1.18 -4.70
N LEU A 130 0.35 -1.42 -5.84
CA LEU A 130 1.01 -1.70 -7.11
C LEU A 130 0.91 -0.46 -8.01
N ASP A 131 2.02 0.21 -8.21
CA ASP A 131 2.13 1.37 -9.08
C ASP A 131 2.51 0.96 -10.50
N ASP A 132 2.22 1.81 -11.49
CA ASP A 132 2.48 1.58 -12.91
C ASP A 132 1.82 0.30 -13.46
N PHE A 133 0.62 -0.04 -12.97
CA PHE A 133 -0.04 -1.32 -13.24
C PHE A 133 -0.32 -1.57 -14.73
N ALA A 134 -0.54 -0.56 -15.54
CA ALA A 134 -0.95 -0.72 -16.95
C ALA A 134 0.10 -0.26 -17.96
N MET A 135 1.34 0.03 -17.54
CA MET A 135 2.39 0.54 -18.43
C MET A 135 3.00 -0.53 -19.35
N ARG A 136 2.74 -1.82 -19.08
CA ARG A 136 3.12 -2.94 -19.96
C ARG A 136 1.91 -3.83 -20.20
N ARG A 137 1.80 -4.38 -21.42
CA ARG A 137 0.87 -5.49 -21.67
C ARG A 137 1.30 -6.67 -20.80
N LEU A 138 0.47 -7.04 -19.86
CA LEU A 138 0.62 -8.28 -19.13
C LEU A 138 0.42 -9.43 -20.12
N GLY A 139 1.33 -10.41 -20.15
CA GLY A 139 1.05 -11.67 -20.82
C GLY A 139 -0.15 -12.36 -20.16
N ALA A 140 -0.91 -13.16 -20.90
CA ALA A 140 -2.11 -13.83 -20.38
C ALA A 140 -1.83 -14.61 -19.07
N SER A 141 -0.72 -15.35 -19.00
CA SER A 141 -0.30 -16.09 -17.80
C SER A 141 -0.02 -15.20 -16.58
N GLN A 142 0.52 -13.99 -16.80
CA GLN A 142 0.82 -13.05 -15.70
C GLN A 142 -0.44 -12.36 -15.17
N ALA A 143 -1.44 -12.17 -16.00
CA ALA A 143 -2.74 -11.64 -15.60
C ALA A 143 -3.51 -12.67 -14.76
N ASP A 144 -3.51 -13.93 -15.17
CA ASP A 144 -4.17 -15.03 -14.48
C ASP A 144 -3.57 -15.26 -13.09
N ASP A 145 -2.24 -15.28 -12.96
CA ASP A 145 -1.52 -15.41 -11.68
C ASP A 145 -1.87 -14.32 -10.66
N LEU A 146 -2.09 -13.08 -11.14
CA LEU A 146 -2.50 -11.96 -10.27
C LEU A 146 -3.98 -12.03 -9.90
N TYR A 147 -4.84 -12.54 -10.79
CA TYR A 147 -6.30 -12.57 -10.59
C TYR A 147 -6.74 -13.71 -9.68
N GLU A 148 -6.19 -14.93 -9.89
CA GLU A 148 -6.59 -16.11 -9.13
C GLU A 148 -6.24 -16.03 -7.63
N ARG A 149 -5.18 -15.34 -7.26
CA ARG A 149 -4.73 -15.27 -5.86
C ARG A 149 -5.01 -13.94 -5.15
N GLY A 150 -5.28 -12.86 -5.87
CA GLY A 150 -5.78 -11.62 -5.29
C GLY A 150 -7.23 -11.70 -4.83
N GLY A 151 -8.02 -12.60 -5.44
CA GLY A 151 -9.43 -12.81 -5.13
C GLY A 151 -9.74 -13.89 -4.08
N SER A 152 -8.79 -14.76 -3.74
CA SER A 152 -9.01 -15.88 -2.80
C SER A 152 -8.61 -15.60 -1.34
N GLY A 153 -8.25 -14.38 -1.03
CA GLY A 153 -7.89 -13.98 0.32
C GLY A 153 -9.09 -13.59 1.15
N ARG A 154 -9.68 -14.58 1.84
CA ARG A 154 -10.70 -14.49 2.90
C ARG A 154 -12.16 -14.68 2.49
N ALA A 155 -12.48 -15.88 2.04
CA ALA A 155 -13.71 -16.53 2.48
C ALA A 155 -13.30 -17.51 3.60
N GLY A 156 -13.37 -17.10 4.83
CA GLY A 156 -13.36 -17.95 6.01
C GLY A 156 -14.77 -18.03 6.57
N PRO A 157 -15.10 -19.11 7.28
CA PRO A 157 -16.45 -19.44 7.72
C PRO A 157 -17.03 -18.42 8.70
#